data_6dfb0b662a6ba92c2642ddc18d004bc6
#
_entry.id   6dfb0b662a6ba92c2642ddc18d004bc6
#
_cell.length_a   1.000
_cell.length_b   1.000
_cell.length_c   1.000
_cell.angle_alpha   90.00
_cell.angle_beta   90.00
_cell.angle_gamma   90.00
#
_symmetry.space_group_name_H-M   'P 1'
#
loop_
_entity.id
_entity.type
_entity.pdbx_description
1 polymer ?
#
loop_
_entity_poly.entity_id
_entity_poly.type
_entity_poly.pdbx_seq_one_letter_code
_entity_poly.pdbx_strand_id
1 'polypeptide(L)'
;MLLLVLACRDKGRDSDAAGKSLPPVFSLGPVSNTNWDVSAGPVMLLSAGNSSDSVAIVLPEATDSTIESIQDVVPPVSGFVFELIGRGGKIDSSIVSPLTAAADTGRECNAWPLGRTQSAHAAWRVGFVRGNVKAIPVDSIESLPSTDSAMLAASLAQSAATLPVSSDPTFRRLPFRVQSAYTFRLDSVEVVIADIVRALNEEANPRIEHLLLIGERPIGSKGKYAVGYFSRIAGAEETMQATDVLAAVRIGALKSPAIVVSIESEEGVQLGLIERTGAGQWRSTWKSAYTTC
;
A
#
# COMPACT_ATOMS: atom_id res chain seq x y z
N MET A 1 15.93 -52.83 56.58
CA MET A 1 16.44 -51.65 55.82
C MET A 1 16.15 -51.89 54.38
N LEU A 2 15.02 -51.36 53.94
CA LEU A 2 14.46 -51.63 52.58
C LEU A 2 14.50 -50.31 51.77
N LEU A 3 15.37 -50.23 50.79
CA LEU A 3 15.47 -49.06 49.85
C LEU A 3 14.45 -49.26 48.75
N LEU A 4 13.45 -48.37 48.70
CA LEU A 4 12.52 -48.23 47.56
C LEU A 4 13.12 -47.23 46.58
N VAL A 5 13.44 -47.72 45.40
CA VAL A 5 13.82 -46.88 44.23
C VAL A 5 12.55 -46.55 43.49
N LEU A 6 12.14 -45.27 43.55
CA LEU A 6 11.06 -44.72 42.71
C LEU A 6 11.65 -44.33 41.36
N ALA A 7 11.27 -45.08 40.32
CA ALA A 7 11.54 -44.73 38.92
C ALA A 7 10.50 -43.70 38.45
N CYS A 8 10.91 -42.47 38.23
CA CYS A 8 10.13 -41.47 37.52
C CYS A 8 10.08 -41.83 36.04
N ARG A 9 8.89 -42.15 35.56
CA ARG A 9 8.60 -42.41 34.14
C ARG A 9 8.30 -41.06 33.48
N ASP A 10 9.28 -40.54 32.74
CA ASP A 10 9.10 -39.39 31.88
C ASP A 10 8.10 -39.75 30.78
N LYS A 11 6.92 -39.10 30.84
CA LYS A 11 5.96 -39.11 29.76
C LYS A 11 6.46 -38.10 28.71
N GLY A 12 7.03 -38.64 27.63
CA GLY A 12 7.32 -37.89 26.43
C GLY A 12 6.08 -37.14 25.99
N ARG A 13 6.18 -35.83 26.03
CA ARG A 13 5.20 -34.89 25.48
C ARG A 13 5.54 -34.77 24.01
N ASP A 14 4.90 -35.57 23.17
CA ASP A 14 4.91 -35.36 21.73
C ASP A 14 4.28 -33.99 21.46
N SER A 15 5.11 -33.00 21.29
CA SER A 15 4.72 -31.71 20.73
C SER A 15 4.64 -31.86 19.22
N ASP A 16 3.45 -32.20 18.71
CA ASP A 16 3.08 -31.97 17.34
C ASP A 16 3.12 -30.44 17.05
N ALA A 17 4.33 -29.93 16.92
CA ALA A 17 4.56 -28.68 16.22
C ALA A 17 4.39 -28.99 14.74
N ALA A 18 3.12 -28.97 14.27
CA ALA A 18 2.83 -28.83 12.87
C ALA A 18 3.54 -27.57 12.40
N GLY A 19 4.75 -27.73 11.91
CA GLY A 19 5.54 -26.65 11.29
C GLY A 19 4.69 -26.08 10.17
N LYS A 20 4.20 -24.84 10.38
CA LYS A 20 3.70 -24.03 9.27
C LYS A 20 4.86 -23.97 8.29
N SER A 21 4.78 -24.75 7.21
CA SER A 21 5.70 -24.62 6.10
C SER A 21 5.60 -23.17 5.62
N LEU A 22 6.66 -22.42 5.80
CA LEU A 22 6.78 -21.10 5.17
C LEU A 22 6.51 -21.30 3.67
N PRO A 23 5.74 -20.40 3.04
CA PRO A 23 5.55 -20.45 1.60
C PRO A 23 6.93 -20.46 0.93
N PRO A 24 7.08 -21.14 -0.21
CA PRO A 24 8.35 -21.25 -0.90
C PRO A 24 8.91 -19.84 -1.16
N VAL A 25 10.14 -19.62 -0.75
CA VAL A 25 10.86 -18.38 -1.05
C VAL A 25 11.28 -18.45 -2.51
N PHE A 26 10.62 -17.66 -3.36
CA PHE A 26 11.02 -17.52 -4.76
C PHE A 26 12.15 -16.51 -4.83
N SER A 27 13.35 -16.98 -5.08
CA SER A 27 14.50 -16.11 -5.39
C SER A 27 14.49 -15.83 -6.89
N LEU A 28 14.27 -14.60 -7.28
CA LEU A 28 14.28 -14.13 -8.68
C LEU A 28 15.66 -13.68 -9.15
N GLY A 29 16.73 -14.21 -8.59
CA GLY A 29 18.11 -13.80 -8.92
C GLY A 29 18.68 -12.76 -7.94
N PRO A 30 19.68 -11.98 -8.31
CA PRO A 30 20.29 -11.02 -7.39
C PRO A 30 19.25 -10.00 -6.93
N VAL A 31 18.89 -10.12 -5.67
CA VAL A 31 17.88 -9.30 -5.00
C VAL A 31 18.37 -7.85 -4.97
N SER A 32 17.56 -6.92 -5.45
CA SER A 32 17.80 -5.51 -5.20
C SER A 32 17.56 -5.22 -3.71
N ASN A 33 18.17 -4.14 -3.21
CA ASN A 33 18.03 -3.64 -1.82
C ASN A 33 16.60 -3.16 -1.51
N THR A 34 15.58 -3.93 -1.88
CA THR A 34 14.19 -3.61 -1.50
C THR A 34 14.01 -4.02 -0.04
N ASN A 35 13.56 -3.10 0.80
CA ASN A 35 13.21 -3.39 2.20
C ASN A 35 11.84 -4.07 2.30
N TRP A 36 11.53 -4.97 1.38
CA TRP A 36 10.28 -5.72 1.43
C TRP A 36 10.27 -6.70 2.59
N ASP A 37 9.20 -6.67 3.37
CA ASP A 37 9.01 -7.68 4.41
C ASP A 37 8.45 -8.96 3.78
N VAL A 38 9.31 -9.96 3.64
CA VAL A 38 8.98 -11.26 3.01
C VAL A 38 7.80 -11.98 3.69
N SER A 39 7.48 -11.64 4.94
CA SER A 39 6.31 -12.20 5.61
C SER A 39 4.98 -11.70 5.04
N ALA A 40 4.99 -10.62 4.28
CA ALA A 40 3.83 -10.14 3.53
C ALA A 40 3.52 -10.98 2.28
N GLY A 41 4.48 -11.80 1.86
CA GLY A 41 4.36 -12.70 0.72
C GLY A 41 5.27 -12.33 -0.44
N PRO A 42 5.46 -13.26 -1.39
CA PRO A 42 6.38 -13.07 -2.51
C PRO A 42 5.78 -12.23 -3.64
N VAL A 43 4.49 -11.98 -3.61
CA VAL A 43 3.77 -11.24 -4.66
C VAL A 43 2.65 -10.39 -4.07
N MET A 44 2.35 -9.29 -4.74
CA MET A 44 1.17 -8.46 -4.52
C MET A 44 0.33 -8.43 -5.81
N LEU A 45 -0.96 -8.16 -5.66
CA LEU A 45 -1.85 -7.87 -6.78
C LEU A 45 -2.18 -6.38 -6.78
N LEU A 46 -2.21 -5.79 -7.97
CA LEU A 46 -2.73 -4.46 -8.22
C LEU A 46 -3.95 -4.58 -9.12
N SER A 47 -5.04 -3.89 -8.79
CA SER A 47 -6.22 -3.82 -9.65
C SER A 47 -5.85 -3.17 -10.98
N ALA A 48 -6.05 -3.86 -12.09
CA ALA A 48 -5.72 -3.36 -13.42
C ALA A 48 -6.90 -2.53 -13.97
N GLY A 49 -6.75 -1.22 -13.94
CA GLY A 49 -7.71 -0.28 -14.51
C GLY A 49 -9.13 -0.36 -13.92
N ASN A 50 -10.13 -0.16 -14.78
CA ASN A 50 -11.55 -0.21 -14.38
C ASN A 50 -12.14 -1.62 -14.37
N SER A 51 -11.35 -2.64 -14.71
CA SER A 51 -11.80 -4.03 -14.74
C SER A 51 -11.53 -4.70 -13.40
N SER A 52 -12.59 -5.13 -12.74
CA SER A 52 -12.48 -5.92 -11.49
C SER A 52 -12.00 -7.36 -11.70
N ASP A 53 -11.87 -7.80 -12.94
CA ASP A 53 -11.61 -9.20 -13.31
C ASP A 53 -10.17 -9.46 -13.73
N SER A 54 -9.33 -8.43 -13.78
CA SER A 54 -7.93 -8.54 -14.13
C SER A 54 -7.02 -7.86 -13.12
N VAL A 55 -5.81 -8.38 -12.99
CA VAL A 55 -4.82 -7.94 -12.02
C VAL A 55 -3.46 -7.76 -12.69
N ALA A 56 -2.73 -6.75 -12.28
CA ALA A 56 -1.29 -6.72 -12.48
C ALA A 56 -0.61 -7.42 -11.29
N ILE A 57 0.37 -8.26 -11.59
CA ILE A 57 1.15 -8.97 -10.57
C ILE A 57 2.40 -8.16 -10.31
N VAL A 58 2.57 -7.74 -9.07
CA VAL A 58 3.74 -7.01 -8.60
C VAL A 58 4.65 -7.96 -7.84
N LEU A 59 5.91 -8.03 -8.26
CA LEU A 59 6.97 -8.77 -7.60
C LEU A 59 7.76 -7.82 -6.70
N PRO A 60 7.56 -7.86 -5.37
CA PRO A 60 8.10 -6.83 -4.48
C PRO A 60 9.62 -6.73 -4.43
N GLU A 61 10.31 -7.82 -4.75
CA GLU A 61 11.79 -7.90 -4.74
C GLU A 61 12.40 -7.69 -6.14
N ALA A 62 11.58 -7.49 -7.17
CA ALA A 62 12.07 -7.25 -8.51
C ALA A 62 12.57 -5.81 -8.68
N THR A 63 13.57 -5.65 -9.56
CA THR A 63 14.03 -4.34 -10.05
C THR A 63 13.54 -4.11 -11.47
N ASP A 64 13.59 -2.86 -11.97
CA ASP A 64 13.19 -2.55 -13.34
C ASP A 64 13.97 -3.39 -14.35
N SER A 65 15.27 -3.59 -14.14
CA SER A 65 16.11 -4.44 -15.00
C SER A 65 15.76 -5.93 -14.94
N THR A 66 15.23 -6.43 -13.82
CA THR A 66 14.78 -7.82 -13.72
C THR A 66 13.38 -8.01 -14.32
N ILE A 67 12.52 -7.01 -14.26
CA ILE A 67 11.19 -7.07 -14.86
C ILE A 67 11.26 -7.19 -16.39
N GLU A 68 12.15 -6.45 -17.03
CA GLU A 68 12.38 -6.59 -18.47
C GLU A 68 12.77 -8.01 -18.88
N SER A 69 13.50 -8.73 -18.02
CA SER A 69 13.89 -10.13 -18.26
C SER A 69 12.82 -11.16 -17.88
N ILE A 70 11.77 -10.76 -17.13
CA ILE A 70 10.72 -11.66 -16.62
C ILE A 70 9.43 -11.55 -17.44
N GLN A 71 9.34 -10.69 -18.43
CA GLN A 71 8.12 -10.48 -19.24
C GLN A 71 7.53 -11.78 -19.80
N ASP A 72 8.37 -12.80 -20.04
CA ASP A 72 7.96 -14.12 -20.51
C ASP A 72 7.77 -15.17 -19.39
N VAL A 73 8.04 -14.82 -18.14
CA VAL A 73 7.96 -15.75 -17.01
C VAL A 73 6.64 -15.59 -16.27
N VAL A 74 5.84 -16.63 -16.26
CA VAL A 74 4.61 -16.70 -15.46
C VAL A 74 4.96 -16.59 -13.97
N PRO A 75 4.53 -15.50 -13.28
CA PRO A 75 4.80 -15.37 -11.86
C PRO A 75 4.24 -16.56 -11.07
N PRO A 76 4.91 -17.01 -10.02
CA PRO A 76 4.49 -18.16 -9.24
C PRO A 76 3.31 -17.81 -8.32
N VAL A 77 2.15 -17.56 -8.91
CA VAL A 77 0.90 -17.24 -8.18
C VAL A 77 0.00 -18.45 -7.98
N SER A 78 0.34 -19.58 -8.62
CA SER A 78 -0.44 -20.81 -8.52
C SER A 78 -0.50 -21.32 -7.08
N GLY A 79 -1.70 -21.63 -6.63
CA GLY A 79 -1.96 -22.13 -5.28
C GLY A 79 -2.09 -21.07 -4.19
N PHE A 80 -1.84 -19.79 -4.48
CA PHE A 80 -2.11 -18.74 -3.53
C PHE A 80 -3.56 -18.30 -3.59
N VAL A 81 -4.13 -18.09 -2.41
CA VAL A 81 -5.38 -17.34 -2.23
C VAL A 81 -5.02 -15.94 -1.79
N PHE A 82 -5.53 -14.95 -2.48
CA PHE A 82 -5.30 -13.55 -2.17
C PHE A 82 -6.49 -12.95 -1.42
N GLU A 83 -6.21 -12.10 -0.46
CA GLU A 83 -7.19 -11.19 0.14
C GLU A 83 -7.16 -9.89 -0.63
N LEU A 84 -8.30 -9.52 -1.19
CA LEU A 84 -8.50 -8.30 -1.96
C LEU A 84 -8.89 -7.18 -1.01
N ILE A 85 -8.11 -6.11 -1.02
CA ILE A 85 -8.21 -5.00 -0.06
C ILE A 85 -8.43 -3.70 -0.83
N GLY A 86 -9.34 -2.89 -0.33
CA GLY A 86 -9.55 -1.51 -0.74
C GLY A 86 -9.50 -0.58 0.46
N ARG A 87 -9.86 0.68 0.25
CA ARG A 87 -9.88 1.69 1.32
C ARG A 87 -10.81 1.31 2.47
N GLY A 88 -11.97 0.74 2.18
CA GLY A 88 -12.91 0.24 3.20
C GLY A 88 -12.47 -1.02 3.94
N GLY A 89 -11.25 -1.51 3.71
CA GLY A 89 -10.71 -2.72 4.32
C GLY A 89 -10.74 -3.93 3.39
N LYS A 90 -10.80 -5.13 3.97
CA LYS A 90 -10.90 -6.37 3.19
C LYS A 90 -12.26 -6.47 2.50
N ILE A 91 -12.24 -6.68 1.19
CA ILE A 91 -13.43 -6.78 0.35
C ILE A 91 -13.77 -8.25 0.09
N ASP A 92 -12.79 -9.04 -0.37
CA ASP A 92 -13.01 -10.42 -0.79
C ASP A 92 -11.72 -11.24 -0.74
N SER A 93 -11.80 -12.47 -1.24
CA SER A 93 -10.65 -13.34 -1.47
C SER A 93 -10.78 -13.99 -2.84
N SER A 94 -9.67 -14.12 -3.55
CA SER A 94 -9.63 -14.70 -4.89
C SER A 94 -8.35 -15.48 -5.13
N ILE A 95 -8.32 -16.16 -6.28
CA ILE A 95 -7.13 -16.78 -6.85
C ILE A 95 -6.82 -16.11 -8.19
N VAL A 96 -5.57 -16.09 -8.58
CA VAL A 96 -5.19 -15.70 -9.94
C VAL A 96 -5.31 -16.96 -10.82
N SER A 97 -6.08 -16.87 -11.88
CA SER A 97 -6.25 -17.98 -12.82
C SER A 97 -4.99 -18.15 -13.68
N PRO A 98 -4.52 -19.37 -13.94
CA PRO A 98 -3.41 -19.56 -14.84
C PRO A 98 -3.79 -19.06 -16.25
N LEU A 99 -2.86 -18.35 -16.88
CA LEU A 99 -3.00 -18.02 -18.30
C LEU A 99 -2.94 -19.29 -19.13
N THR A 100 -3.91 -19.46 -20.02
CA THR A 100 -3.77 -20.42 -21.12
C THR A 100 -3.02 -19.72 -22.26
N ALA A 101 -2.08 -20.40 -22.89
CA ALA A 101 -1.23 -19.86 -23.95
C ALA A 101 -2.01 -19.19 -25.12
N ALA A 102 -3.29 -19.49 -25.28
CA ALA A 102 -4.18 -18.88 -26.28
C ALA A 102 -4.66 -17.46 -25.91
N ALA A 103 -4.50 -17.04 -24.66
CA ALA A 103 -4.97 -15.72 -24.19
C ALA A 103 -3.90 -14.62 -24.33
N ASP A 104 -2.72 -14.95 -24.78
CA ASP A 104 -1.50 -14.14 -24.68
C ASP A 104 -1.20 -13.26 -25.88
N THR A 105 -2.00 -13.35 -26.95
CA THR A 105 -1.77 -12.56 -28.16
C THR A 105 -2.52 -11.25 -28.12
N GLY A 106 -1.84 -10.15 -27.76
CA GLY A 106 -2.34 -8.79 -27.91
C GLY A 106 -2.70 -8.07 -26.60
N ARG A 107 -2.15 -8.45 -25.46
CA ARG A 107 -2.30 -7.69 -24.21
C ARG A 107 -1.36 -6.51 -24.20
N GLU A 108 -1.94 -5.33 -24.15
CA GLU A 108 -1.18 -4.09 -23.93
C GLU A 108 -0.59 -4.01 -22.53
N CYS A 109 -1.04 -4.88 -21.62
CA CYS A 109 -0.64 -4.92 -20.23
C CYS A 109 -0.45 -6.36 -19.74
N ASN A 110 0.49 -6.60 -18.83
CA ASN A 110 0.66 -7.88 -18.10
C ASN A 110 -0.50 -8.14 -17.12
N ALA A 111 -1.73 -8.05 -17.61
CA ALA A 111 -2.93 -8.24 -16.81
C ALA A 111 -3.33 -9.72 -16.79
N TRP A 112 -3.56 -10.27 -15.62
CA TRP A 112 -3.90 -11.67 -15.35
C TRP A 112 -5.37 -11.78 -14.97
N PRO A 113 -6.08 -12.81 -15.43
CA PRO A 113 -7.46 -13.01 -15.03
C PRO A 113 -7.55 -13.37 -13.55
N LEU A 114 -8.42 -12.67 -12.85
CA LEU A 114 -8.79 -13.02 -11.48
C LEU A 114 -9.85 -14.12 -11.52
N GLY A 115 -9.73 -15.11 -10.66
CA GLY A 115 -10.74 -16.16 -10.50
C GLY A 115 -12.06 -15.54 -10.03
N ARG A 116 -13.18 -16.11 -10.47
CA ARG A 116 -14.50 -15.61 -10.08
C ARG A 116 -14.66 -15.68 -8.57
N THR A 117 -15.00 -14.55 -7.98
CA THR A 117 -15.45 -14.44 -6.60
C THR A 117 -16.94 -14.16 -6.59
N GLN A 118 -17.60 -14.35 -5.46
CA GLN A 118 -19.05 -14.23 -5.37
C GLN A 118 -19.56 -12.78 -5.27
N SER A 119 -18.66 -11.82 -5.01
CA SER A 119 -19.00 -10.43 -4.81
C SER A 119 -18.57 -9.55 -5.99
N ALA A 120 -19.37 -8.51 -6.25
CA ALA A 120 -19.01 -7.50 -7.25
C ALA A 120 -17.74 -6.76 -6.81
N HIS A 121 -16.68 -6.91 -7.57
CA HIS A 121 -15.31 -6.52 -7.22
C HIS A 121 -15.02 -5.02 -7.25
N ALA A 122 -16.01 -4.19 -7.36
CA ALA A 122 -15.90 -2.80 -7.81
C ALA A 122 -14.99 -1.87 -7.00
N ALA A 123 -14.40 -2.29 -5.89
CA ALA A 123 -13.69 -1.35 -5.01
C ALA A 123 -12.35 -1.85 -4.44
N TRP A 124 -11.86 -3.05 -4.81
CA TRP A 124 -10.55 -3.47 -4.35
C TRP A 124 -9.43 -2.76 -5.13
N ARG A 125 -8.29 -2.57 -4.50
CA ARG A 125 -7.14 -1.86 -5.06
C ARG A 125 -5.88 -2.70 -5.06
N VAL A 126 -5.65 -3.44 -3.95
CA VAL A 126 -4.47 -4.29 -3.78
C VAL A 126 -4.87 -5.66 -3.25
N GLY A 127 -4.08 -6.69 -3.55
CA GLY A 127 -4.25 -8.03 -3.03
C GLY A 127 -2.97 -8.55 -2.39
N PHE A 128 -3.11 -9.24 -1.27
CA PHE A 128 -2.01 -9.89 -0.56
C PHE A 128 -2.32 -11.36 -0.35
N VAL A 129 -1.29 -12.17 -0.23
CA VAL A 129 -1.45 -13.57 0.14
C VAL A 129 -2.22 -13.68 1.45
N ARG A 130 -3.25 -14.52 1.47
CA ARG A 130 -4.19 -14.65 2.61
C ARG A 130 -3.46 -14.90 3.93
N GLY A 131 -3.84 -14.11 4.94
CA GLY A 131 -3.34 -14.23 6.30
C GLY A 131 -2.00 -13.52 6.57
N ASN A 132 -1.30 -13.06 5.55
CA ASN A 132 -0.02 -12.37 5.71
C ASN A 132 -0.20 -10.91 6.14
N VAL A 133 -1.25 -10.28 5.66
CA VAL A 133 -1.55 -8.86 5.89
C VAL A 133 -2.95 -8.73 6.49
N LYS A 134 -3.14 -7.74 7.36
CA LYS A 134 -4.46 -7.40 7.92
C LYS A 134 -4.87 -6.02 7.45
N ALA A 135 -5.98 -5.92 6.75
CA ALA A 135 -6.54 -4.65 6.31
C ALA A 135 -6.97 -3.76 7.50
N ILE A 136 -6.76 -2.46 7.34
CA ILE A 136 -7.26 -1.40 8.21
C ILE A 136 -8.23 -0.58 7.37
N PRO A 137 -9.52 -0.49 7.73
CA PRO A 137 -10.46 0.37 7.02
C PRO A 137 -10.06 1.84 7.15
N VAL A 138 -10.14 2.58 6.06
CA VAL A 138 -9.97 4.03 6.03
C VAL A 138 -11.26 4.70 5.54
N ASP A 139 -11.62 5.79 6.15
CA ASP A 139 -12.80 6.58 5.83
C ASP A 139 -12.39 7.85 5.10
N SER A 140 -13.02 8.14 3.95
CA SER A 140 -12.85 9.43 3.29
C SER A 140 -13.41 10.55 4.16
N ILE A 141 -12.72 11.68 4.21
CA ILE A 141 -13.24 12.87 4.90
C ILE A 141 -14.53 13.41 4.24
N GLU A 142 -14.79 13.05 2.99
CA GLU A 142 -16.02 13.40 2.28
C GLU A 142 -17.25 12.69 2.87
N SER A 143 -17.05 11.58 3.60
CA SER A 143 -18.12 10.89 4.33
C SER A 143 -18.57 11.60 5.61
N LEU A 144 -17.78 12.60 6.07
CA LEU A 144 -18.11 13.42 7.22
C LEU A 144 -19.20 14.44 6.88
N PRO A 145 -19.90 15.00 7.90
CA PRO A 145 -20.72 16.19 7.69
C PRO A 145 -19.93 17.30 7.01
N SER A 146 -20.53 18.03 6.09
CA SER A 146 -19.84 18.99 5.22
C SER A 146 -19.03 20.04 6.00
N THR A 147 -19.54 20.50 7.15
CA THR A 147 -18.83 21.41 8.03
C THR A 147 -17.55 20.79 8.60
N ASP A 148 -17.61 19.53 9.07
CA ASP A 148 -16.48 18.84 9.67
C ASP A 148 -15.42 18.51 8.61
N SER A 149 -15.86 18.07 7.43
CA SER A 149 -14.98 17.86 6.27
C SER A 149 -14.24 19.15 5.87
N ALA A 150 -14.97 20.26 5.74
CA ALA A 150 -14.38 21.54 5.39
C ALA A 150 -13.40 22.06 6.46
N MET A 151 -13.73 21.92 7.74
CA MET A 151 -12.85 22.29 8.85
C MET A 151 -11.57 21.45 8.86
N LEU A 152 -11.69 20.14 8.62
CA LEU A 152 -10.55 19.25 8.54
C LEU A 152 -9.66 19.59 7.35
N ALA A 153 -10.25 19.78 6.18
CA ALA A 153 -9.51 20.19 4.97
C ALA A 153 -8.77 21.51 5.18
N ALA A 154 -9.41 22.53 5.78
CA ALA A 154 -8.77 23.78 6.09
C ALA A 154 -7.59 23.63 7.09
N SER A 155 -7.76 22.78 8.12
CA SER A 155 -6.70 22.47 9.08
C SER A 155 -5.51 21.77 8.43
N LEU A 156 -5.74 20.84 7.49
CA LEU A 156 -4.70 20.13 6.74
C LEU A 156 -3.95 21.08 5.80
N ALA A 157 -4.66 21.94 5.07
CA ALA A 157 -4.05 22.98 4.23
C ALA A 157 -3.18 23.94 5.06
N GLN A 158 -3.64 24.32 6.26
CA GLN A 158 -2.85 25.14 7.17
C GLN A 158 -1.61 24.39 7.68
N SER A 159 -1.71 23.10 8.00
CA SER A 159 -0.56 22.26 8.39
C SER A 159 0.47 22.18 7.25
N ALA A 160 0.01 21.97 6.01
CA ALA A 160 0.87 21.97 4.83
C ALA A 160 1.66 23.28 4.65
N ALA A 161 1.03 24.42 4.96
CA ALA A 161 1.67 25.73 4.87
C ALA A 161 2.77 25.96 5.92
N THR A 162 2.81 25.18 7.00
CA THR A 162 3.86 25.25 8.04
C THR A 162 5.07 24.36 7.74
N LEU A 163 4.97 23.46 6.76
CA LEU A 163 6.06 22.58 6.37
C LEU A 163 7.17 23.35 5.63
N PRO A 164 8.40 22.80 5.58
CA PRO A 164 9.49 23.40 4.84
C PRO A 164 9.08 23.85 3.45
N VAL A 165 9.53 25.04 3.07
CA VAL A 165 9.14 25.66 1.80
C VAL A 165 9.61 24.81 0.62
N SER A 166 8.81 24.78 -0.45
CA SER A 166 9.19 24.19 -1.73
C SER A 166 10.50 24.79 -2.24
N SER A 167 11.36 23.94 -2.84
CA SER A 167 12.53 24.39 -3.55
C SER A 167 12.16 25.26 -4.77
N ASP A 168 10.97 25.04 -5.34
CA ASP A 168 10.47 25.84 -6.45
C ASP A 168 9.79 27.12 -5.97
N PRO A 169 10.36 28.29 -6.30
CA PRO A 169 9.83 29.57 -5.87
C PRO A 169 8.46 29.92 -6.46
N THR A 170 8.10 29.31 -7.60
CA THR A 170 6.84 29.55 -8.31
C THR A 170 5.62 29.24 -7.45
N PHE A 171 5.72 28.21 -6.61
CA PHE A 171 4.62 27.81 -5.73
C PHE A 171 4.54 28.61 -4.42
N ARG A 172 5.52 29.48 -4.15
CA ARG A 172 5.48 30.32 -2.95
C ARG A 172 4.26 31.24 -3.03
N ARG A 173 3.48 31.32 -1.96
CA ARG A 173 2.27 32.13 -1.83
C ARG A 173 1.00 31.56 -2.49
N LEU A 174 1.08 30.44 -3.22
CA LEU A 174 -0.13 29.79 -3.68
C LEU A 174 -0.80 29.05 -2.52
N PRO A 175 -2.14 29.11 -2.42
CA PRO A 175 -2.87 28.41 -1.37
C PRO A 175 -2.82 26.91 -1.59
N PHE A 176 -2.73 26.16 -0.51
CA PHE A 176 -2.90 24.72 -0.52
C PHE A 176 -4.40 24.36 -0.56
N ARG A 177 -4.75 23.34 -1.31
CA ARG A 177 -6.08 22.74 -1.39
C ARG A 177 -5.97 21.23 -1.15
N VAL A 178 -6.78 20.69 -0.26
CA VAL A 178 -6.90 19.23 -0.10
C VAL A 178 -7.62 18.67 -1.31
N GLN A 179 -6.98 17.74 -2.02
CA GLN A 179 -7.55 17.03 -3.15
C GLN A 179 -8.28 15.78 -2.67
N SER A 180 -7.65 15.02 -1.80
CA SER A 180 -8.27 13.88 -1.10
C SER A 180 -7.70 13.75 0.30
N ALA A 181 -8.49 13.24 1.22
CA ALA A 181 -7.98 12.86 2.54
C ALA A 181 -8.79 11.70 3.13
N TYR A 182 -8.10 10.90 3.93
CA TYR A 182 -8.64 9.71 4.57
C TYR A 182 -8.22 9.69 6.02
N THR A 183 -9.08 9.10 6.87
CA THR A 183 -8.78 8.91 8.29
C THR A 183 -8.95 7.45 8.68
N PHE A 184 -8.18 7.01 9.67
CA PHE A 184 -8.36 5.70 10.30
C PHE A 184 -7.86 5.72 11.74
N ARG A 185 -8.24 4.71 12.52
CA ARG A 185 -7.86 4.60 13.92
C ARG A 185 -6.78 3.55 14.11
N LEU A 186 -5.76 3.91 14.87
CA LEU A 186 -4.71 3.02 15.33
C LEU A 186 -4.62 3.11 16.85
N ASP A 187 -5.00 2.04 17.53
CA ASP A 187 -4.92 1.93 18.99
C ASP A 187 -5.49 3.19 19.69
N SER A 188 -4.64 4.12 20.12
CA SER A 188 -5.01 5.35 20.83
C SER A 188 -4.97 6.62 19.98
N VAL A 189 -4.61 6.51 18.69
CA VAL A 189 -4.48 7.66 17.78
C VAL A 189 -5.40 7.55 16.59
N GLU A 190 -5.80 8.69 16.09
CA GLU A 190 -6.42 8.87 14.80
C GLU A 190 -5.36 9.34 13.81
N VAL A 191 -5.26 8.66 12.69
CA VAL A 191 -4.32 8.96 11.60
C VAL A 191 -5.08 9.64 10.48
N VAL A 192 -4.48 10.66 9.88
CA VAL A 192 -4.95 11.27 8.64
C VAL A 192 -3.90 11.09 7.55
N ILE A 193 -4.36 10.77 6.34
CA ILE A 193 -3.57 10.77 5.11
C ILE A 193 -4.21 11.79 4.19
N ALA A 194 -3.45 12.73 3.66
CA ALA A 194 -3.98 13.75 2.77
C ALA A 194 -3.08 13.95 1.56
N ASP A 195 -3.69 13.97 0.38
CA ASP A 195 -3.12 14.54 -0.82
C ASP A 195 -3.54 16.00 -0.92
N ILE A 196 -2.57 16.89 -0.92
CA ILE A 196 -2.75 18.33 -0.85
C ILE A 196 -2.02 18.95 -2.02
N VAL A 197 -2.69 19.78 -2.76
CA VAL A 197 -2.14 20.37 -3.99
C VAL A 197 -2.13 21.88 -3.94
N ARG A 198 -1.25 22.48 -4.73
CA ARG A 198 -1.34 23.86 -5.18
C ARG A 198 -0.91 23.92 -6.64
N ALA A 199 -1.62 24.70 -7.43
CA ALA A 199 -1.46 24.75 -8.87
C ALA A 199 -1.25 26.17 -9.34
N LEU A 200 -0.41 26.30 -10.36
CA LEU A 200 -0.24 27.50 -11.16
C LEU A 200 -0.89 27.22 -12.52
N ASN A 201 -2.05 27.84 -12.72
CA ASN A 201 -2.83 27.65 -13.95
C ASN A 201 -2.39 28.69 -15.02
N GLU A 202 -1.25 28.46 -15.64
CA GLU A 202 -0.82 29.21 -16.82
C GLU A 202 -1.20 28.39 -18.06
N GLU A 203 -1.92 29.00 -19.02
CA GLU A 203 -2.42 28.30 -20.21
C GLU A 203 -1.32 27.57 -21.01
N ALA A 204 -0.11 28.14 -21.03
CA ALA A 204 0.99 27.59 -21.82
C ALA A 204 1.86 26.58 -21.06
N ASN A 205 1.82 26.56 -19.74
CA ASN A 205 2.65 25.69 -18.91
C ASN A 205 2.04 25.50 -17.51
N PRO A 206 0.97 24.73 -17.40
CA PRO A 206 0.35 24.45 -16.11
C PRO A 206 1.33 23.67 -15.22
N ARG A 207 1.46 24.13 -13.99
CA ARG A 207 2.35 23.51 -13.00
C ARG A 207 1.60 23.18 -11.72
N ILE A 208 1.91 22.04 -11.16
CA ILE A 208 1.28 21.56 -9.93
C ILE A 208 2.34 21.10 -8.94
N GLU A 209 2.05 21.28 -7.66
CA GLU A 209 2.79 20.67 -6.57
C GLU A 209 1.84 19.80 -5.78
N HIS A 210 2.19 18.52 -5.64
CA HIS A 210 1.55 17.55 -4.76
C HIS A 210 2.32 17.39 -3.46
N LEU A 211 1.58 17.32 -2.37
CA LEU A 211 2.09 17.08 -1.03
C LEU A 211 1.28 15.94 -0.40
N LEU A 212 1.86 14.75 -0.32
CA LEU A 212 1.31 13.68 0.51
C LEU A 212 1.71 13.95 1.96
N LEU A 213 0.72 14.02 2.86
CA LEU A 213 0.89 14.28 4.28
C LEU A 213 0.27 13.16 5.11
N ILE A 214 0.99 12.66 6.11
CA ILE A 214 0.46 11.74 7.12
C ILE A 214 0.65 12.38 8.49
N GLY A 215 -0.43 12.44 9.27
CA GLY A 215 -0.43 13.01 10.60
C GLY A 215 -1.19 12.18 11.61
N GLU A 216 -0.86 12.32 12.88
CA GLU A 216 -1.52 11.65 14.00
C GLU A 216 -2.05 12.63 15.02
N ARG A 217 -3.16 12.28 15.67
CA ARG A 217 -3.64 12.97 16.88
C ARG A 217 -4.26 11.95 17.84
N PRO A 218 -4.31 12.22 19.15
CA PRO A 218 -5.02 11.36 20.09
C PRO A 218 -6.51 11.28 19.73
N ILE A 219 -7.10 10.06 19.85
CA ILE A 219 -8.53 9.85 19.62
C ILE A 219 -9.35 10.76 20.54
N GLY A 220 -10.38 11.41 19.96
CA GLY A 220 -11.22 12.36 20.69
C GLY A 220 -10.64 13.76 20.86
N SER A 221 -9.37 13.98 20.48
CA SER A 221 -8.79 15.31 20.45
C SER A 221 -9.37 16.15 19.33
N LYS A 222 -9.66 17.42 19.62
CA LYS A 222 -10.01 18.45 18.61
C LYS A 222 -8.79 19.23 18.12
N GLY A 223 -7.58 18.86 18.58
CA GLY A 223 -6.33 19.50 18.19
C GLY A 223 -5.93 19.20 16.76
N LYS A 224 -4.92 19.88 16.28
CA LYS A 224 -4.30 19.65 14.98
C LYS A 224 -3.61 18.27 14.98
N TYR A 225 -3.52 17.68 13.79
CA TYR A 225 -2.67 16.50 13.58
C TYR A 225 -1.20 16.89 13.63
N ALA A 226 -0.42 16.15 14.38
CA ALA A 226 1.05 16.25 14.34
C ALA A 226 1.53 15.53 13.07
N VAL A 227 2.23 16.23 12.20
CA VAL A 227 2.74 15.68 10.94
C VAL A 227 3.88 14.73 11.24
N GLY A 228 3.72 13.46 10.87
CA GLY A 228 4.72 12.39 11.03
C GLY A 228 5.45 12.02 9.74
N TYR A 229 4.90 12.39 8.59
CA TYR A 229 5.49 12.20 7.27
C TYR A 229 4.96 13.21 6.27
N PHE A 230 5.81 13.65 5.38
CA PHE A 230 5.37 14.30 4.16
C PHE A 230 6.33 13.99 3.00
N SER A 231 5.78 13.94 1.81
CA SER A 231 6.52 13.86 0.55
C SER A 231 5.99 14.94 -0.38
N ARG A 232 6.88 15.63 -1.07
CA ARG A 232 6.54 16.76 -1.94
C ARG A 232 7.14 16.55 -3.31
N ILE A 233 6.33 16.70 -4.34
CA ILE A 233 6.72 16.61 -5.74
C ILE A 233 6.14 17.82 -6.44
N ALA A 234 6.93 18.48 -7.30
CA ALA A 234 6.53 19.66 -8.05
C ALA A 234 7.05 19.59 -9.49
N GLY A 235 6.21 19.93 -10.46
CA GLY A 235 6.58 19.88 -11.88
C GLY A 235 5.50 20.42 -12.81
N ALA A 236 5.67 20.17 -14.10
CA ALA A 236 4.62 20.40 -15.10
C ALA A 236 3.47 19.41 -14.86
N GLU A 237 2.23 19.84 -15.04
CA GLU A 237 1.05 19.02 -14.77
C GLU A 237 1.05 17.72 -15.58
N GLU A 238 1.50 17.78 -16.83
CA GLU A 238 1.53 16.65 -17.77
C GLU A 238 2.52 15.53 -17.36
N THR A 239 3.62 15.89 -16.70
CA THR A 239 4.69 14.93 -16.32
C THR A 239 4.73 14.62 -14.82
N MET A 240 3.71 15.08 -14.10
CA MET A 240 3.68 15.00 -12.65
C MET A 240 3.38 13.58 -12.16
N GLN A 241 4.16 13.12 -11.21
CA GLN A 241 3.81 11.90 -10.48
C GLN A 241 2.62 12.16 -9.56
N ALA A 242 1.55 11.39 -9.75
CA ALA A 242 0.41 11.39 -8.84
C ALA A 242 0.54 10.24 -7.82
N THR A 243 0.27 10.54 -6.57
CA THR A 243 0.25 9.52 -5.51
C THR A 243 -1.19 9.28 -5.06
N ASP A 244 -1.66 8.04 -5.16
CA ASP A 244 -2.97 7.64 -4.64
C ASP A 244 -2.85 6.67 -3.47
N VAL A 245 -3.72 6.80 -2.48
CA VAL A 245 -3.80 5.90 -1.32
C VAL A 245 -4.65 4.69 -1.69
N LEU A 246 -4.04 3.53 -1.76
CA LEU A 246 -4.72 2.29 -2.15
C LEU A 246 -5.38 1.59 -0.94
N ALA A 247 -4.63 1.45 0.16
CA ALA A 247 -5.11 0.78 1.36
C ALA A 247 -4.26 1.16 2.58
N ALA A 248 -4.83 0.98 3.77
CA ALA A 248 -4.06 0.88 5.01
C ALA A 248 -4.08 -0.57 5.51
N VAL A 249 -2.95 -1.03 6.01
CA VAL A 249 -2.75 -2.44 6.40
C VAL A 249 -1.86 -2.56 7.64
N ARG A 250 -1.91 -3.73 8.28
CA ARG A 250 -0.86 -4.18 9.18
C ARG A 250 -0.04 -5.25 8.46
N ILE A 251 1.25 -5.01 8.30
CA ILE A 251 2.17 -5.82 7.50
C ILE A 251 3.34 -6.29 8.36
N GLY A 252 4.00 -7.34 7.90
CA GLY A 252 5.21 -7.84 8.53
C GLY A 252 4.98 -8.70 9.77
N ALA A 253 6.06 -9.27 10.29
CA ALA A 253 6.04 -10.12 11.46
C ALA A 253 5.53 -9.39 12.72
N LEU A 254 5.86 -8.10 12.84
CA LEU A 254 5.43 -7.24 13.94
C LEU A 254 4.03 -6.65 13.74
N LYS A 255 3.38 -6.92 12.60
CA LYS A 255 2.08 -6.34 12.23
C LYS A 255 2.07 -4.80 12.31
N SER A 256 3.17 -4.20 11.84
CA SER A 256 3.32 -2.74 11.79
C SER A 256 2.26 -2.12 10.91
N PRO A 257 1.66 -0.99 11.30
CA PRO A 257 0.75 -0.26 10.45
C PRO A 257 1.49 0.33 9.25
N ALA A 258 0.92 0.19 8.07
CA ALA A 258 1.48 0.69 6.83
C ALA A 258 0.38 1.21 5.90
N ILE A 259 0.75 2.15 5.05
CA ILE A 259 -0.09 2.70 4.00
C ILE A 259 0.51 2.26 2.67
N VAL A 260 -0.31 1.61 1.85
CA VAL A 260 0.03 1.24 0.47
C VAL A 260 -0.41 2.37 -0.44
N VAL A 261 0.53 2.87 -1.23
CA VAL A 261 0.27 3.93 -2.21
C VAL A 261 0.65 3.47 -3.61
N SER A 262 -0.03 3.98 -4.63
CA SER A 262 0.47 3.98 -6.01
C SER A 262 1.14 5.32 -6.30
N ILE A 263 2.16 5.28 -7.13
CA ILE A 263 2.86 6.44 -7.66
C ILE A 263 2.82 6.29 -9.17
N GLU A 264 1.98 7.09 -9.81
CA GLU A 264 1.79 7.07 -11.26
C GLU A 264 2.74 8.06 -11.91
N SER A 265 3.41 7.65 -12.99
CA SER A 265 4.31 8.48 -13.80
C SER A 265 4.20 8.09 -15.27
N GLU A 266 4.89 8.78 -16.15
CA GLU A 266 5.00 8.39 -17.58
C GLU A 266 5.64 7.00 -17.76
N GLU A 267 6.47 6.55 -16.85
CA GLU A 267 7.14 5.23 -16.87
C GLU A 267 6.23 4.09 -16.43
N GLY A 268 5.06 4.41 -15.88
CA GLY A 268 4.10 3.45 -15.34
C GLY A 268 3.73 3.70 -13.89
N VAL A 269 3.27 2.65 -13.22
CA VAL A 269 2.84 2.68 -11.83
C VAL A 269 3.84 1.97 -10.94
N GLN A 270 4.30 2.63 -9.88
CA GLN A 270 5.04 1.99 -8.77
C GLN A 270 4.11 1.85 -7.55
N LEU A 271 4.26 0.77 -6.80
CA LEU A 271 3.70 0.68 -5.46
C LEU A 271 4.71 1.16 -4.43
N GLY A 272 4.22 1.85 -3.42
CA GLY A 272 5.02 2.29 -2.28
C GLY A 272 4.42 1.82 -0.97
N LEU A 273 5.28 1.61 0.02
CA LEU A 273 4.89 1.30 1.39
C LEU A 273 5.42 2.38 2.33
N ILE A 274 4.53 2.98 3.10
CA ILE A 274 4.87 3.97 4.12
C ILE A 274 4.48 3.39 5.47
N GLU A 275 5.47 3.01 6.27
CA GLU A 275 5.27 2.32 7.54
C GLU A 275 5.39 3.25 8.74
N ARG A 276 4.61 2.94 9.78
CA ARG A 276 4.72 3.58 11.08
C ARG A 276 5.90 2.99 11.85
N THR A 277 6.94 3.76 12.05
CA THR A 277 8.16 3.34 12.75
C THR A 277 8.15 3.69 14.24
N GLY A 278 7.22 4.53 14.66
CA GLY A 278 7.07 4.95 16.05
C GLY A 278 5.85 5.85 16.22
N ALA A 279 5.59 6.31 17.44
CA ALA A 279 4.51 7.25 17.71
C ALA A 279 4.74 8.57 16.95
N GLY A 280 3.81 8.91 16.06
CA GLY A 280 3.91 10.10 15.21
C GLY A 280 5.06 10.07 14.19
N GLN A 281 5.60 8.88 13.89
CA GLN A 281 6.71 8.73 12.95
C GLN A 281 6.36 7.73 11.86
N TRP A 282 6.41 8.19 10.62
CA TRP A 282 6.14 7.41 9.43
C TRP A 282 7.31 7.53 8.44
N ARG A 283 7.57 6.48 7.70
CA ARG A 283 8.69 6.44 6.76
C ARG A 283 8.32 5.61 5.53
N SER A 284 8.70 6.08 4.35
CA SER A 284 8.72 5.25 3.14
C SER A 284 9.80 4.18 3.30
N THR A 285 9.41 2.92 3.29
CA THR A 285 10.30 1.77 3.55
C THR A 285 10.56 0.96 2.31
N TRP A 286 9.64 0.97 1.35
CA TRP A 286 9.73 0.15 0.15
C TRP A 286 9.04 0.82 -1.04
N LYS A 287 9.56 0.56 -2.24
CA LYS A 287 8.92 0.85 -3.53
C LYS A 287 9.13 -0.33 -4.47
N SER A 288 8.12 -0.66 -5.27
CA SER A 288 8.25 -1.66 -6.33
C SER A 288 9.05 -1.12 -7.51
N ALA A 289 9.45 -2.01 -8.41
CA ALA A 289 9.74 -1.64 -9.78
C ALA A 289 8.48 -1.08 -10.46
N TYR A 290 8.63 -0.42 -11.62
CA TYR A 290 7.50 0.04 -12.40
C TYR A 290 6.69 -1.14 -12.97
N THR A 291 5.38 -1.01 -12.95
CA THR A 291 4.48 -1.91 -13.65
C THR A 291 3.91 -1.16 -14.85
N THR A 292 3.87 -1.79 -16.00
CA THR A 292 3.39 -1.18 -17.26
C THR A 292 1.86 -1.20 -17.38
N CYS A 293 1.18 -1.41 -16.31
CA CYS A 293 -0.27 -1.28 -16.21
C CYS A 293 -0.61 -0.42 -15.00
#